data_f2df58e54f8a42df74203a2049cbbb06
#
_entry.id   f2df58e54f8a42df74203a2049cbbb06
#
_cell.length_a   1.000
_cell.length_b   1.000
_cell.length_c   1.000
_cell.angle_alpha   90.00
_cell.angle_beta   90.00
_cell.angle_gamma   90.00
#
_symmetry.space_group_name_H-M   'P 1'
#
loop_
_entity.id
_entity.type
_entity.pdbx_description
1 polymer ?
#
loop_
_entity_poly.entity_id
_entity_poly.type
_entity_poly.pdbx_seq_one_letter_code
_entity_poly.pdbx_strand_id
1 'polypeptide(L)'
;MDLNFTPEEEAFRTEVQRFLAAELPARIARKVKGGLRLTRDDMREWHAILNARGWLASHWPREYGGPGWSVAQKFLFDNECALAGAPRIVPFGVNMLGPVLIKYGSDAQKRHWLPRILDGTDWWCQGYSEPGAGSDLASVKTSAVRDGDHYVVNGQKTWTTLGHYANMIFCLVRTATDVRKQEGISFLLIDMATPGVEVRPIVTLDGEHEVNEVFFTDVRVPVANLVGEENRGWTYAKYLLTYERTNIAGIGFSTAALERLRAVAAQVTKNGRPLADDPFFAARIARVEIELENMRTTNLRVLAAVAGGGVPGAESSMLKIRGTQIRQEITALMRRAMGPYAQPFVEEALDADYDGEPLGPDGAASAAQQYFNNRKLSIFGGSNEIQKNIIAKMMLGL
;
A
#
# COMPACT_ATOMS: atom_id res chain seq x y z
N MET A 1 20.23 -20.08 12.75
CA MET A 1 19.68 -19.37 11.57
C MET A 1 20.55 -18.15 11.37
N ASP A 2 21.20 -18.05 10.22
CA ASP A 2 21.95 -16.84 9.86
C ASP A 2 20.96 -15.82 9.29
N LEU A 3 20.99 -14.59 9.77
CA LEU A 3 20.18 -13.47 9.31
C LEU A 3 20.99 -12.42 8.57
N ASN A 4 22.27 -12.68 8.34
CA ASN A 4 23.14 -11.84 7.53
C ASN A 4 22.81 -12.07 6.04
N PHE A 5 22.96 -11.01 5.26
CA PHE A 5 22.85 -11.11 3.81
C PHE A 5 24.13 -11.72 3.22
N THR A 6 23.99 -12.48 2.15
CA THR A 6 25.13 -13.04 1.42
C THR A 6 25.91 -11.93 0.70
N PRO A 7 27.16 -12.19 0.28
CA PRO A 7 27.91 -11.22 -0.54
C PRO A 7 27.18 -10.81 -1.82
N GLU A 8 26.43 -11.71 -2.45
CA GLU A 8 25.62 -11.44 -3.65
C GLU A 8 24.43 -10.53 -3.33
N GLU A 9 23.79 -10.72 -2.17
CA GLU A 9 22.69 -9.86 -1.70
C GLU A 9 23.19 -8.46 -1.32
N GLU A 10 24.39 -8.34 -0.71
CA GLU A 10 25.01 -7.05 -0.44
C GLU A 10 25.46 -6.33 -1.72
N ALA A 11 25.95 -7.08 -2.72
CA ALA A 11 26.25 -6.53 -4.04
C ALA A 11 24.97 -5.99 -4.72
N PHE A 12 23.87 -6.73 -4.62
CA PHE A 12 22.57 -6.29 -5.11
C PHE A 12 22.08 -5.03 -4.37
N ARG A 13 22.20 -4.97 -3.03
CA ARG A 13 21.90 -3.76 -2.27
C ARG A 13 22.67 -2.55 -2.80
N THR A 14 23.96 -2.72 -3.04
CA THR A 14 24.82 -1.66 -3.59
C THR A 14 24.37 -1.24 -4.99
N GLU A 15 23.93 -2.17 -5.83
CA GLU A 15 23.36 -1.87 -7.15
C GLU A 15 22.11 -1.02 -7.02
N VAL A 16 21.18 -1.40 -6.12
CA VAL A 16 19.96 -0.65 -5.86
C VAL A 16 20.27 0.76 -5.37
N GLN A 17 21.20 0.92 -4.44
CA GLN A 17 21.61 2.23 -3.91
C GLN A 17 22.16 3.13 -5.02
N ARG A 18 23.02 2.60 -5.91
CA ARG A 18 23.56 3.33 -7.06
C ARG A 18 22.44 3.75 -8.03
N PHE A 19 21.53 2.85 -8.33
CA PHE A 19 20.38 3.14 -9.18
C PHE A 19 19.52 4.28 -8.57
N LEU A 20 19.19 4.19 -7.29
CA LEU A 20 18.40 5.22 -6.62
C LEU A 20 19.12 6.57 -6.60
N ALA A 21 20.43 6.59 -6.37
CA ALA A 21 21.21 7.83 -6.39
C ALA A 21 21.28 8.48 -7.78
N ALA A 22 21.25 7.68 -8.86
CA ALA A 22 21.30 8.16 -10.23
C ALA A 22 19.94 8.55 -10.81
N GLU A 23 18.90 7.75 -10.54
CA GLU A 23 17.64 7.77 -11.28
C GLU A 23 16.45 8.33 -10.49
N LEU A 24 16.50 8.33 -9.15
CA LEU A 24 15.38 8.87 -8.35
C LEU A 24 15.39 10.41 -8.43
N PRO A 25 14.34 11.03 -9.02
CA PRO A 25 14.32 12.49 -9.13
C PRO A 25 14.35 13.17 -7.76
N ALA A 26 15.31 14.07 -7.56
CA ALA A 26 15.53 14.75 -6.27
C ALA A 26 14.27 15.48 -5.77
N ARG A 27 13.46 16.06 -6.70
CA ARG A 27 12.19 16.71 -6.36
C ARG A 27 11.17 15.75 -5.77
N ILE A 28 11.11 14.51 -6.30
CA ILE A 28 10.19 13.46 -5.80
C ILE A 28 10.67 12.96 -4.44
N ALA A 29 11.97 12.68 -4.30
CA ALA A 29 12.55 12.27 -3.03
C ALA A 29 12.33 13.32 -1.92
N ARG A 30 12.45 14.60 -2.24
CA ARG A 30 12.15 15.71 -1.31
C ARG A 30 10.69 15.69 -0.86
N LYS A 31 9.74 15.50 -1.77
CA LYS A 31 8.31 15.38 -1.43
C LYS A 31 8.06 14.22 -0.45
N VAL A 32 8.59 13.04 -0.75
CA VAL A 32 8.42 11.85 0.11
C VAL A 32 9.04 12.08 1.49
N LYS A 33 10.30 12.56 1.54
CA LYS A 33 11.00 12.86 2.80
C LYS A 33 10.33 13.99 3.58
N GLY A 34 9.76 15.00 2.90
CA GLY A 34 9.00 16.08 3.50
C GLY A 34 7.60 15.68 3.95
N GLY A 35 7.08 14.55 3.49
CA GLY A 35 5.67 14.18 3.66
C GLY A 35 4.73 15.11 2.92
N LEU A 36 5.21 15.67 1.79
CA LEU A 36 4.46 16.56 0.93
C LEU A 36 3.60 15.76 -0.05
N ARG A 37 2.66 16.43 -0.68
CA ARG A 37 1.72 15.83 -1.64
C ARG A 37 2.45 15.30 -2.87
N LEU A 38 2.19 14.05 -3.22
CA LEU A 38 2.62 13.44 -4.48
C LEU A 38 1.49 13.56 -5.50
N THR A 39 1.82 14.07 -6.69
CA THR A 39 0.88 14.11 -7.80
C THR A 39 0.81 12.77 -8.53
N ARG A 40 -0.23 12.59 -9.37
CA ARG A 40 -0.31 11.45 -10.29
C ARG A 40 0.94 11.34 -11.17
N ASP A 41 1.45 12.47 -11.65
CA ASP A 41 2.61 12.51 -12.54
C ASP A 41 3.90 12.12 -11.82
N ASP A 42 4.09 12.51 -10.54
CA ASP A 42 5.22 12.04 -9.73
C ASP A 42 5.23 10.49 -9.62
N MET A 43 4.05 9.91 -9.38
CA MET A 43 3.91 8.46 -9.27
C MET A 43 4.15 7.76 -10.62
N ARG A 44 3.62 8.31 -11.72
CA ARG A 44 3.81 7.77 -13.06
C ARG A 44 5.27 7.83 -13.51
N GLU A 45 5.94 8.94 -13.27
CA GLU A 45 7.36 9.09 -13.59
C GLU A 45 8.20 8.05 -12.86
N TRP A 46 7.97 7.86 -11.55
CA TRP A 46 8.69 6.83 -10.80
C TRP A 46 8.41 5.42 -11.32
N HIS A 47 7.15 5.11 -11.65
CA HIS A 47 6.81 3.83 -12.28
C HIS A 47 7.51 3.64 -13.63
N ALA A 48 7.55 4.67 -14.47
CA ALA A 48 8.23 4.61 -15.76
C ALA A 48 9.74 4.34 -15.63
N ILE A 49 10.40 5.02 -14.67
CA ILE A 49 11.82 4.79 -14.36
C ILE A 49 12.06 3.34 -13.93
N LEU A 50 11.23 2.82 -13.02
CA LEU A 50 11.33 1.44 -12.58
C LEU A 50 11.03 0.44 -13.70
N ASN A 51 10.04 0.72 -14.53
CA ASN A 51 9.69 -0.14 -15.67
C ASN A 51 10.81 -0.18 -16.72
N ALA A 52 11.42 0.96 -17.04
CA ALA A 52 12.55 1.03 -17.96
C ALA A 52 13.75 0.18 -17.48
N ARG A 53 13.93 0.04 -16.15
CA ARG A 53 14.94 -0.84 -15.54
C ARG A 53 14.49 -2.30 -15.45
N GLY A 54 13.20 -2.59 -15.67
CA GLY A 54 12.60 -3.92 -15.46
C GLY A 54 12.39 -4.26 -13.97
N TRP A 55 12.28 -3.25 -13.10
CA TRP A 55 12.19 -3.42 -11.64
C TRP A 55 10.81 -3.10 -11.05
N LEU A 56 9.89 -2.58 -11.89
CA LEU A 56 8.56 -2.19 -11.42
C LEU A 56 7.77 -3.35 -10.84
N ALA A 57 7.72 -4.47 -11.56
CA ALA A 57 6.96 -5.66 -11.17
C ALA A 57 7.84 -6.68 -10.43
N SER A 58 8.42 -6.29 -9.30
CA SER A 58 9.39 -7.09 -8.53
C SER A 58 8.90 -8.50 -8.13
N HIS A 59 7.58 -8.71 -8.09
CA HIS A 59 6.93 -9.96 -7.71
C HIS A 59 6.49 -10.84 -8.89
N TRP A 60 6.62 -10.35 -10.13
CA TRP A 60 6.17 -11.10 -11.30
C TRP A 60 7.25 -12.07 -11.80
N PRO A 61 6.85 -13.19 -12.41
CA PRO A 61 7.76 -14.04 -13.17
C PRO A 61 8.42 -13.28 -14.33
N ARG A 62 9.60 -13.72 -14.73
CA ARG A 62 10.38 -13.10 -15.83
C ARG A 62 9.61 -13.02 -17.14
N GLU A 63 8.86 -14.07 -17.44
CA GLU A 63 8.02 -14.17 -18.65
C GLU A 63 6.95 -13.11 -18.77
N TYR A 64 6.59 -12.45 -17.65
CA TYR A 64 5.62 -11.35 -17.60
C TYR A 64 6.27 -9.99 -17.27
N GLY A 65 7.59 -9.88 -17.38
CA GLY A 65 8.32 -8.61 -17.19
C GLY A 65 8.82 -8.38 -15.77
N GLY A 66 8.76 -9.37 -14.89
CA GLY A 66 9.39 -9.30 -13.57
C GLY A 66 10.89 -9.59 -13.60
N PRO A 67 11.69 -9.11 -12.66
CA PRO A 67 13.15 -9.31 -12.63
C PRO A 67 13.55 -10.72 -12.17
N GLY A 68 12.64 -11.49 -11.60
CA GLY A 68 12.90 -12.84 -11.07
C GLY A 68 13.74 -12.83 -9.80
N TRP A 69 13.56 -11.81 -8.96
CA TRP A 69 14.29 -11.64 -7.72
C TRP A 69 13.95 -12.67 -6.64
N SER A 70 14.94 -12.99 -5.81
CA SER A 70 14.71 -13.72 -4.57
C SER A 70 13.89 -12.90 -3.57
N VAL A 71 13.40 -13.56 -2.53
CA VAL A 71 12.64 -12.89 -1.45
C VAL A 71 13.50 -11.85 -0.73
N ALA A 72 14.79 -12.16 -0.53
CA ALA A 72 15.77 -11.24 0.07
C ALA A 72 16.03 -10.01 -0.81
N GLN A 73 16.19 -10.19 -2.13
CA GLN A 73 16.36 -9.08 -3.06
C GLN A 73 15.15 -8.14 -3.08
N LYS A 74 13.93 -8.68 -3.05
CA LYS A 74 12.70 -7.87 -2.95
C LYS A 74 12.67 -7.04 -1.67
N PHE A 75 13.02 -7.65 -0.54
CA PHE A 75 13.09 -6.96 0.74
C PHE A 75 14.15 -5.85 0.72
N LEU A 76 15.35 -6.11 0.19
CA LEU A 76 16.40 -5.12 0.07
C LEU A 76 15.98 -3.95 -0.82
N PHE A 77 15.40 -4.24 -1.98
CA PHE A 77 14.88 -3.20 -2.89
C PHE A 77 13.84 -2.30 -2.22
N ASP A 78 12.81 -2.87 -1.58
CA ASP A 78 11.77 -2.11 -0.91
C ASP A 78 12.34 -1.25 0.23
N ASN A 79 13.31 -1.79 0.98
CA ASN A 79 13.95 -1.07 2.08
C ASN A 79 14.81 0.09 1.59
N GLU A 80 15.67 -0.13 0.59
CA GLU A 80 16.53 0.92 0.03
C GLU A 80 15.70 2.02 -0.67
N CYS A 81 14.61 1.65 -1.36
CA CYS A 81 13.66 2.62 -1.92
C CYS A 81 13.07 3.52 -0.83
N ALA A 82 12.64 2.94 0.29
CA ALA A 82 12.07 3.71 1.38
C ALA A 82 13.09 4.67 2.04
N LEU A 83 14.32 4.20 2.26
CA LEU A 83 15.41 5.01 2.83
C LEU A 83 15.84 6.14 1.90
N ALA A 84 15.88 5.90 0.60
CA ALA A 84 16.17 6.93 -0.40
C ALA A 84 15.07 8.01 -0.52
N GLY A 85 13.86 7.72 -0.06
CA GLY A 85 12.69 8.57 -0.23
C GLY A 85 12.00 8.36 -1.57
N ALA A 86 12.08 7.17 -2.14
CA ALA A 86 11.30 6.83 -3.32
C ALA A 86 9.81 6.69 -2.98
N PRO A 87 8.89 7.11 -3.88
CA PRO A 87 7.47 6.85 -3.71
C PRO A 87 7.17 5.35 -3.63
N ARG A 88 6.14 5.00 -2.86
CA ARG A 88 5.62 3.63 -2.94
C ARG A 88 5.10 3.36 -4.34
N ILE A 89 5.42 2.18 -4.86
CA ILE A 89 4.76 1.68 -6.08
C ILE A 89 3.25 1.62 -5.80
N VAL A 90 2.43 2.25 -6.66
CA VAL A 90 0.97 2.16 -6.58
C VAL A 90 0.57 0.70 -6.78
N PRO A 91 -0.01 0.04 -5.77
CA PRO A 91 -0.01 -1.42 -5.72
C PRO A 91 -1.07 -2.08 -6.60
N PHE A 92 -2.13 -1.35 -6.97
CA PHE A 92 -3.36 -1.96 -7.49
C PHE A 92 -3.15 -2.75 -8.79
N GLY A 93 -2.48 -2.17 -9.78
CA GLY A 93 -2.13 -2.90 -11.01
C GLY A 93 -1.02 -3.92 -10.76
N VAL A 94 0.11 -3.44 -10.25
CA VAL A 94 1.38 -4.19 -10.20
C VAL A 94 1.36 -5.30 -9.14
N ASN A 95 1.00 -4.97 -7.90
CA ASN A 95 1.16 -5.90 -6.77
C ASN A 95 -0.12 -6.69 -6.45
N MET A 96 -1.29 -6.22 -6.92
CA MET A 96 -2.59 -6.82 -6.63
C MET A 96 -3.18 -7.54 -7.85
N LEU A 97 -3.59 -6.79 -8.88
CA LEU A 97 -4.25 -7.36 -10.06
C LEU A 97 -3.30 -8.23 -10.89
N GLY A 98 -2.07 -7.79 -11.14
CA GLY A 98 -1.12 -8.52 -11.98
C GLY A 98 -0.91 -9.97 -11.54
N PRO A 99 -0.59 -10.25 -10.27
CA PRO A 99 -0.50 -11.63 -9.77
C PRO A 99 -1.78 -12.44 -9.94
N VAL A 100 -2.97 -11.82 -9.80
CA VAL A 100 -4.26 -12.49 -10.03
C VAL A 100 -4.43 -12.85 -11.50
N LEU A 101 -4.13 -11.93 -12.42
CA LEU A 101 -4.18 -12.19 -13.86
C LEU A 101 -3.20 -13.27 -14.29
N ILE A 102 -1.97 -13.22 -13.78
CA ILE A 102 -0.93 -14.23 -14.07
C ILE A 102 -1.43 -15.63 -13.69
N LYS A 103 -2.10 -15.75 -12.54
CA LYS A 103 -2.54 -17.05 -12.04
C LYS A 103 -3.89 -17.52 -12.59
N TYR A 104 -4.85 -16.62 -12.76
CA TYR A 104 -6.25 -16.97 -13.03
C TYR A 104 -6.81 -16.33 -14.31
N GLY A 105 -6.15 -15.34 -14.86
CA GLY A 105 -6.57 -14.69 -16.10
C GLY A 105 -6.41 -15.59 -17.31
N SER A 106 -7.26 -15.40 -18.31
CA SER A 106 -7.10 -16.03 -19.61
C SER A 106 -5.83 -15.51 -20.32
N ASP A 107 -5.32 -16.24 -21.30
CA ASP A 107 -4.15 -15.79 -22.08
C ASP A 107 -4.43 -14.50 -22.83
N ALA A 108 -5.68 -14.26 -23.27
CA ALA A 108 -6.10 -12.99 -23.85
C ALA A 108 -6.00 -11.85 -22.86
N GLN A 109 -6.49 -12.05 -21.63
CA GLN A 109 -6.40 -11.06 -20.56
C GLN A 109 -4.94 -10.76 -20.16
N LYS A 110 -4.10 -11.78 -20.03
CA LYS A 110 -2.66 -11.61 -19.73
C LYS A 110 -1.96 -10.78 -20.80
N ARG A 111 -2.17 -11.13 -22.10
CA ARG A 111 -1.57 -10.39 -23.22
C ARG A 111 -2.07 -8.96 -23.31
N HIS A 112 -3.31 -8.70 -22.95
CA HIS A 112 -3.89 -7.37 -23.03
C HIS A 112 -3.50 -6.49 -21.83
N TRP A 113 -3.68 -6.98 -20.59
CA TRP A 113 -3.60 -6.14 -19.40
C TRP A 113 -2.19 -6.03 -18.82
N LEU A 114 -1.37 -7.10 -18.81
CA LEU A 114 -0.08 -7.07 -18.12
C LEU A 114 0.90 -6.04 -18.70
N PRO A 115 1.07 -5.90 -20.03
CA PRO A 115 1.92 -4.85 -20.59
C PRO A 115 1.42 -3.44 -20.25
N ARG A 116 0.10 -3.22 -20.27
CA ARG A 116 -0.54 -1.92 -20.02
C ARG A 116 -0.47 -1.50 -18.56
N ILE A 117 -0.36 -2.46 -17.63
CA ILE A 117 -0.04 -2.20 -16.23
C ILE A 117 1.40 -1.72 -16.09
N LEU A 118 2.36 -2.35 -16.80
CA LEU A 118 3.78 -2.03 -16.71
C LEU A 118 4.11 -0.67 -17.33
N ASP A 119 3.54 -0.36 -18.48
CA ASP A 119 3.80 0.91 -19.21
C ASP A 119 2.99 2.10 -18.65
N GLY A 120 2.07 1.84 -17.69
CA GLY A 120 1.25 2.87 -17.06
C GLY A 120 0.11 3.38 -17.95
N THR A 121 -0.23 2.69 -19.05
CA THR A 121 -1.44 2.95 -19.84
C THR A 121 -2.68 2.73 -19.00
N ASP A 122 -2.71 1.63 -18.21
CA ASP A 122 -3.80 1.32 -17.31
C ASP A 122 -3.39 1.55 -15.85
N TRP A 123 -4.07 2.52 -15.24
CA TRP A 123 -4.00 2.80 -13.82
C TRP A 123 -5.21 2.21 -13.13
N TRP A 124 -4.94 1.31 -12.19
CA TRP A 124 -5.96 0.52 -11.54
C TRP A 124 -6.29 1.05 -10.16
N CYS A 125 -7.53 0.87 -9.73
CA CYS A 125 -7.96 0.97 -8.35
C CYS A 125 -8.75 -0.28 -7.94
N GLN A 126 -8.98 -0.43 -6.63
CA GLN A 126 -9.61 -1.61 -6.04
C GLN A 126 -11.04 -1.33 -5.61
N GLY A 127 -11.99 -2.04 -6.17
CA GLY A 127 -13.42 -1.98 -5.83
C GLY A 127 -13.84 -3.17 -4.95
N TYR A 128 -13.36 -3.21 -3.69
CA TYR A 128 -13.69 -4.29 -2.75
C TYR A 128 -14.75 -3.86 -1.76
N SER A 129 -14.38 -2.96 -0.84
CA SER A 129 -15.24 -2.53 0.26
C SER A 129 -16.50 -1.82 -0.22
N GLU A 130 -17.58 -2.00 0.53
CA GLU A 130 -18.87 -1.29 0.38
C GLU A 130 -19.26 -0.69 1.73
N PRO A 131 -20.21 0.26 1.80
CA PRO A 131 -20.66 0.84 3.06
C PRO A 131 -21.04 -0.20 4.12
N GLY A 132 -21.61 -1.34 3.70
CA GLY A 132 -21.98 -2.46 4.58
C GLY A 132 -21.04 -3.67 4.57
N ALA A 133 -19.91 -3.62 3.85
CA ALA A 133 -19.02 -4.77 3.66
C ALA A 133 -17.54 -4.33 3.68
N GLY A 134 -16.96 -4.23 4.86
CA GLY A 134 -15.54 -3.96 5.10
C GLY A 134 -14.84 -5.20 5.65
N SER A 135 -14.80 -5.36 6.98
CA SER A 135 -14.22 -6.57 7.61
C SER A 135 -14.95 -7.86 7.22
N ASP A 136 -16.28 -7.82 7.06
CA ASP A 136 -17.05 -8.91 6.44
C ASP A 136 -17.19 -8.69 4.93
N LEU A 137 -16.05 -8.76 4.23
CA LEU A 137 -15.97 -8.51 2.80
C LEU A 137 -16.86 -9.44 1.96
N ALA A 138 -17.11 -10.66 2.44
CA ALA A 138 -17.99 -11.59 1.74
C ALA A 138 -19.46 -11.11 1.65
N SER A 139 -19.83 -10.05 2.39
CA SER A 139 -21.18 -9.47 2.38
C SER A 139 -21.38 -8.39 1.31
N VAL A 140 -20.48 -8.28 0.31
CA VAL A 140 -20.65 -7.35 -0.82
C VAL A 140 -21.99 -7.58 -1.54
N LYS A 141 -22.61 -6.47 -1.91
CA LYS A 141 -23.95 -6.41 -2.53
C LYS A 141 -23.94 -5.83 -3.94
N THR A 142 -22.87 -5.14 -4.36
CA THR A 142 -22.75 -4.68 -5.76
C THR A 142 -23.02 -5.83 -6.68
N SER A 143 -24.15 -5.78 -7.39
CA SER A 143 -24.66 -6.87 -8.23
C SER A 143 -24.02 -6.83 -9.63
N ALA A 144 -23.90 -7.98 -10.24
CA ALA A 144 -23.56 -8.14 -11.65
C ALA A 144 -24.45 -9.22 -12.26
N VAL A 145 -25.44 -8.79 -13.03
CA VAL A 145 -26.40 -9.70 -13.68
C VAL A 145 -26.01 -9.87 -15.13
N ARG A 146 -25.89 -11.12 -15.59
CA ARG A 146 -25.53 -11.42 -16.97
C ARG A 146 -26.67 -11.08 -17.93
N ASP A 147 -26.34 -10.29 -18.95
CA ASP A 147 -27.23 -9.92 -20.05
C ASP A 147 -26.48 -10.15 -21.38
N GLY A 148 -26.70 -11.34 -21.96
CA GLY A 148 -26.02 -11.75 -23.19
C GLY A 148 -24.50 -11.85 -23.01
N ASP A 149 -23.76 -11.03 -23.73
CA ASP A 149 -22.30 -10.94 -23.72
C ASP A 149 -21.74 -9.91 -22.72
N HIS A 150 -22.60 -9.32 -21.88
CA HIS A 150 -22.25 -8.37 -20.84
C HIS A 150 -22.78 -8.77 -19.46
N TYR A 151 -22.18 -8.19 -18.41
CA TYR A 151 -22.76 -8.03 -17.10
C TYR A 151 -23.30 -6.61 -16.95
N VAL A 152 -24.50 -6.47 -16.37
CA VAL A 152 -25.04 -5.18 -15.91
C VAL A 152 -24.72 -5.04 -14.43
N VAL A 153 -23.87 -4.08 -14.10
CA VAL A 153 -23.35 -3.87 -12.75
C VAL A 153 -24.09 -2.71 -12.09
N ASN A 154 -24.61 -2.95 -10.88
CA ASN A 154 -25.29 -1.97 -10.04
C ASN A 154 -24.82 -2.05 -8.59
N GLY A 155 -24.49 -0.90 -8.00
CA GLY A 155 -24.08 -0.82 -6.59
C GLY A 155 -23.11 0.30 -6.29
N GLN A 156 -22.40 0.16 -5.17
CA GLN A 156 -21.48 1.18 -4.68
C GLN A 156 -20.27 0.53 -4.04
N LYS A 157 -19.09 1.08 -4.34
CA LYS A 157 -17.84 0.80 -3.62
C LYS A 157 -17.43 2.01 -2.80
N THR A 158 -16.74 1.78 -1.68
CA THR A 158 -16.25 2.84 -0.81
C THR A 158 -14.79 2.60 -0.42
N TRP A 159 -14.12 3.67 0.02
CA TRP A 159 -12.70 3.66 0.37
C TRP A 159 -11.79 3.25 -0.79
N THR A 160 -12.20 3.54 -2.02
CA THR A 160 -11.43 3.24 -3.24
C THR A 160 -10.25 4.20 -3.34
N THR A 161 -9.06 3.73 -2.92
CA THR A 161 -7.84 4.54 -2.91
C THR A 161 -7.41 4.88 -4.32
N LEU A 162 -7.10 6.18 -4.55
CA LEU A 162 -6.68 6.75 -5.84
C LEU A 162 -7.65 6.47 -7.00
N GLY A 163 -8.93 6.23 -6.71
CA GLY A 163 -9.96 6.02 -7.73
C GLY A 163 -10.09 7.18 -8.73
N HIS A 164 -9.86 8.42 -8.27
CA HIS A 164 -9.86 9.62 -9.10
C HIS A 164 -8.68 9.70 -10.09
N TYR A 165 -7.63 8.91 -9.90
CA TYR A 165 -6.49 8.81 -10.82
C TYR A 165 -6.58 7.59 -11.74
N ALA A 166 -7.43 6.61 -11.39
CA ALA A 166 -7.55 5.36 -12.10
C ALA A 166 -8.42 5.49 -13.37
N ASN A 167 -8.08 4.77 -14.41
CA ASN A 167 -8.92 4.55 -15.57
C ASN A 167 -9.54 3.14 -15.59
N MET A 168 -9.09 2.25 -14.70
CA MET A 168 -9.59 0.90 -14.57
C MET A 168 -9.84 0.54 -13.10
N ILE A 169 -10.87 -0.25 -12.82
CA ILE A 169 -11.14 -0.78 -11.49
C ILE A 169 -11.36 -2.30 -11.54
N PHE A 170 -10.76 -3.04 -10.62
CA PHE A 170 -11.10 -4.44 -10.41
C PHE A 170 -12.03 -4.58 -9.21
N CYS A 171 -13.16 -5.24 -9.43
CA CYS A 171 -14.27 -5.30 -8.47
C CYS A 171 -14.61 -6.73 -8.04
N LEU A 172 -14.93 -6.87 -6.75
CA LEU A 172 -15.74 -8.00 -6.29
C LEU A 172 -17.21 -7.65 -6.45
N VAL A 173 -17.95 -8.49 -7.16
CA VAL A 173 -19.36 -8.29 -7.45
C VAL A 173 -20.18 -9.53 -7.10
N ARG A 174 -21.46 -9.34 -6.79
CA ARG A 174 -22.42 -10.41 -6.48
C ARG A 174 -23.05 -10.92 -7.77
N THR A 175 -22.74 -12.16 -8.15
CA THR A 175 -23.30 -12.83 -9.33
C THR A 175 -24.30 -13.95 -8.96
N ALA A 176 -24.32 -14.42 -7.71
CA ALA A 176 -25.33 -15.35 -7.21
C ALA A 176 -25.69 -15.03 -5.75
N THR A 177 -26.98 -15.22 -5.39
CA THR A 177 -27.56 -14.95 -4.06
C THR A 177 -28.02 -16.18 -3.32
N ASP A 178 -28.36 -17.27 -4.03
CA ASP A 178 -28.95 -18.49 -3.47
C ASP A 178 -27.91 -19.49 -2.98
N VAL A 179 -26.70 -19.02 -2.72
CA VAL A 179 -25.56 -19.79 -2.27
C VAL A 179 -24.92 -19.15 -1.04
N ARG A 180 -23.92 -19.81 -0.45
CA ARG A 180 -23.12 -19.17 0.61
C ARG A 180 -22.53 -17.88 0.09
N LYS A 181 -22.47 -16.83 0.94
CA LYS A 181 -22.02 -15.50 0.52
C LYS A 181 -20.64 -15.48 -0.14
N GLN A 182 -19.76 -16.42 0.19
CA GLN A 182 -18.43 -16.55 -0.43
C GLN A 182 -18.49 -17.18 -1.83
N GLU A 183 -19.52 -17.95 -2.12
CA GLU A 183 -19.67 -18.74 -3.35
C GLU A 183 -20.41 -18.00 -4.47
N GLY A 184 -20.99 -16.84 -4.18
CA GLY A 184 -21.72 -16.02 -5.16
C GLY A 184 -20.97 -14.73 -5.56
N ILE A 185 -19.65 -14.70 -5.43
CA ILE A 185 -18.83 -13.53 -5.74
C ILE A 185 -18.00 -13.80 -6.99
N SER A 186 -17.98 -12.84 -7.91
CA SER A 186 -17.13 -12.84 -9.11
C SER A 186 -16.15 -11.66 -9.08
N PHE A 187 -15.11 -11.76 -9.92
CA PHE A 187 -14.05 -10.75 -10.03
C PHE A 187 -14.11 -10.13 -11.43
N LEU A 188 -14.55 -8.87 -11.53
CA LEU A 188 -14.71 -8.14 -12.80
C LEU A 188 -13.69 -7.03 -12.95
N LEU A 189 -13.23 -6.82 -14.19
CA LEU A 189 -12.42 -5.69 -14.64
C LEU A 189 -13.33 -4.68 -15.34
N ILE A 190 -13.42 -3.46 -14.81
CA ILE A 190 -14.35 -2.44 -15.29
C ILE A 190 -13.57 -1.20 -15.74
N ASP A 191 -13.85 -0.71 -16.94
CA ASP A 191 -13.37 0.59 -17.42
C ASP A 191 -14.12 1.70 -16.71
N MET A 192 -13.39 2.61 -16.05
CA MET A 192 -13.95 3.72 -15.29
C MET A 192 -14.62 4.79 -16.19
N ALA A 193 -14.36 4.77 -17.50
CA ALA A 193 -15.02 5.63 -18.47
C ALA A 193 -16.36 5.08 -18.96
N THR A 194 -16.74 3.85 -18.54
CA THR A 194 -18.03 3.25 -18.93
C THR A 194 -19.19 4.10 -18.41
N PRO A 195 -20.19 4.41 -19.25
CA PRO A 195 -21.40 5.12 -18.81
C PRO A 195 -22.03 4.46 -17.57
N GLY A 196 -22.40 5.28 -16.59
CA GLY A 196 -22.97 4.82 -15.32
C GLY A 196 -21.96 4.65 -14.21
N VAL A 197 -20.65 4.80 -14.46
CA VAL A 197 -19.61 4.87 -13.42
C VAL A 197 -19.47 6.32 -12.94
N GLU A 198 -19.60 6.54 -11.65
CA GLU A 198 -19.41 7.85 -11.02
C GLU A 198 -18.44 7.73 -9.85
N VAL A 199 -17.43 8.61 -9.80
CA VAL A 199 -16.44 8.67 -8.72
C VAL A 199 -16.67 9.91 -7.89
N ARG A 200 -16.84 9.76 -6.57
CA ARG A 200 -17.00 10.87 -5.63
C ARG A 200 -15.87 10.88 -4.60
N PRO A 201 -15.33 12.06 -4.27
CA PRO A 201 -14.27 12.18 -3.29
C PRO A 201 -14.77 11.88 -1.86
N ILE A 202 -13.89 11.28 -1.06
CA ILE A 202 -14.01 11.25 0.38
C ILE A 202 -12.82 12.01 0.95
N VAL A 203 -13.09 13.14 1.60
CA VAL A 203 -12.07 13.88 2.34
C VAL A 203 -11.88 13.22 3.70
N THR A 204 -10.64 12.79 3.97
CA THR A 204 -10.31 12.08 5.20
C THR A 204 -9.91 13.05 6.33
N LEU A 205 -9.72 12.54 7.56
CA LEU A 205 -9.43 13.35 8.75
C LEU A 205 -8.17 14.23 8.63
N ASP A 206 -7.27 13.86 7.75
CA ASP A 206 -6.04 14.58 7.42
C ASP A 206 -6.25 15.72 6.39
N GLY A 207 -7.47 15.94 5.93
CA GLY A 207 -7.82 16.93 4.93
C GLY A 207 -7.59 16.50 3.48
N GLU A 208 -7.03 15.33 3.23
CA GLU A 208 -6.66 14.87 1.89
C GLU A 208 -7.78 14.08 1.19
N HIS A 209 -7.82 14.20 -0.13
CA HIS A 209 -8.61 13.38 -1.03
C HIS A 209 -7.77 12.20 -1.55
N GLU A 210 -7.66 11.13 -0.74
CA GLU A 210 -6.94 9.90 -1.14
C GLU A 210 -7.91 8.79 -1.56
N VAL A 211 -9.09 8.75 -0.98
CA VAL A 211 -10.07 7.68 -1.17
C VAL A 211 -11.38 8.20 -1.75
N ASN A 212 -12.15 7.29 -2.36
CA ASN A 212 -13.34 7.65 -3.10
C ASN A 212 -14.50 6.68 -2.81
N GLU A 213 -15.71 7.15 -3.06
CA GLU A 213 -16.87 6.31 -3.38
C GLU A 213 -16.92 6.13 -4.89
N VAL A 214 -17.31 4.94 -5.34
CA VAL A 214 -17.54 4.63 -6.75
C VAL A 214 -18.93 4.01 -6.90
N PHE A 215 -19.77 4.67 -7.67
CA PHE A 215 -21.13 4.23 -7.95
C PHE A 215 -21.22 3.59 -9.31
N PHE A 216 -22.04 2.55 -9.43
CA PHE A 216 -22.33 1.84 -10.67
C PHE A 216 -23.84 1.86 -10.87
N THR A 217 -24.30 2.43 -11.99
CA THR A 217 -25.71 2.48 -12.39
C THR A 217 -25.82 1.91 -13.80
N ASP A 218 -26.36 0.70 -13.92
CA ASP A 218 -26.54 -0.03 -15.18
C ASP A 218 -25.26 -0.12 -16.02
N VAL A 219 -24.09 -0.27 -15.37
CA VAL A 219 -22.79 -0.30 -16.03
C VAL A 219 -22.63 -1.62 -16.80
N ARG A 220 -22.48 -1.52 -18.11
CA ARG A 220 -22.31 -2.69 -19.00
C ARG A 220 -20.84 -3.10 -19.09
N VAL A 221 -20.52 -4.28 -18.56
CA VAL A 221 -19.16 -4.83 -18.54
C VAL A 221 -19.10 -6.08 -19.39
N PRO A 222 -18.22 -6.16 -20.43
CA PRO A 222 -18.09 -7.34 -21.26
C PRO A 222 -17.80 -8.61 -20.43
N VAL A 223 -18.41 -9.74 -20.79
CA VAL A 223 -18.13 -11.04 -20.14
C VAL A 223 -16.64 -11.41 -20.22
N ALA A 224 -15.95 -10.99 -21.26
CA ALA A 224 -14.51 -11.19 -21.43
C ALA A 224 -13.67 -10.55 -20.31
N ASN A 225 -14.23 -9.59 -19.55
CA ASN A 225 -13.60 -8.92 -18.41
C ASN A 225 -13.79 -9.68 -17.08
N LEU A 226 -14.50 -10.82 -17.08
CA LEU A 226 -14.54 -11.72 -15.94
C LEU A 226 -13.18 -12.41 -15.79
N VAL A 227 -12.56 -12.29 -14.63
CA VAL A 227 -11.30 -13.00 -14.33
C VAL A 227 -11.62 -14.40 -13.81
N GLY A 228 -11.06 -15.40 -14.47
CA GLY A 228 -11.28 -16.82 -14.12
C GLY A 228 -12.72 -17.26 -14.33
N GLU A 229 -13.29 -17.93 -13.33
CA GLU A 229 -14.65 -18.52 -13.37
C GLU A 229 -15.64 -17.64 -12.59
N GLU A 230 -16.88 -17.57 -13.08
CA GLU A 230 -17.98 -16.94 -12.36
C GLU A 230 -18.19 -17.58 -10.98
N ASN A 231 -18.54 -16.79 -9.98
CA ASN A 231 -18.73 -17.23 -8.59
C ASN A 231 -17.46 -17.72 -7.86
N ARG A 232 -16.28 -17.55 -8.44
CA ARG A 232 -14.99 -17.93 -7.82
C ARG A 232 -14.18 -16.71 -7.34
N GLY A 233 -14.71 -15.51 -7.42
CA GLY A 233 -14.04 -14.27 -7.07
C GLY A 233 -13.51 -14.21 -5.64
N TRP A 234 -14.18 -14.92 -4.69
CA TRP A 234 -13.67 -15.04 -3.32
C TRP A 234 -12.31 -15.75 -3.23
N THR A 235 -12.10 -16.76 -4.05
CA THR A 235 -10.79 -17.46 -4.13
C THR A 235 -9.72 -16.52 -4.65
N TYR A 236 -10.03 -15.71 -5.67
CA TYR A 236 -9.11 -14.74 -6.25
C TYR A 236 -8.81 -13.60 -5.29
N ALA A 237 -9.82 -13.12 -4.56
CA ALA A 237 -9.65 -12.14 -3.50
C ALA A 237 -8.72 -12.64 -2.38
N LYS A 238 -8.89 -13.87 -1.91
CA LYS A 238 -8.01 -14.47 -0.90
C LYS A 238 -6.57 -14.56 -1.38
N TYR A 239 -6.37 -14.94 -2.64
CA TYR A 239 -5.04 -15.00 -3.25
C TYR A 239 -4.38 -13.61 -3.28
N LEU A 240 -5.09 -12.59 -3.76
CA LEU A 240 -4.62 -11.21 -3.76
C LEU A 240 -4.21 -10.74 -2.36
N LEU A 241 -5.07 -10.94 -1.37
CA LEU A 241 -4.83 -10.53 0.01
C LEU A 241 -3.62 -11.25 0.67
N THR A 242 -3.22 -12.41 0.17
CA THR A 242 -2.01 -13.10 0.64
C THR A 242 -0.75 -12.36 0.20
N TYR A 243 -0.71 -11.85 -1.04
CA TYR A 243 0.41 -11.04 -1.53
C TYR A 243 0.48 -9.67 -0.86
N GLU A 244 -0.64 -9.06 -0.53
CA GLU A 244 -0.69 -7.78 0.17
C GLU A 244 0.00 -7.84 1.54
N ARG A 245 -0.14 -8.94 2.26
CA ARG A 245 0.36 -9.09 3.63
C ARG A 245 1.88 -9.06 3.76
N THR A 246 2.62 -9.47 2.75
CA THR A 246 4.10 -9.51 2.81
C THR A 246 4.74 -8.12 2.86
N ASN A 247 4.07 -7.08 2.37
CA ASN A 247 4.57 -5.70 2.31
C ASN A 247 3.97 -4.76 3.37
N ILE A 248 2.96 -5.22 4.13
CA ILE A 248 2.23 -4.36 5.09
C ILE A 248 3.10 -3.97 6.30
N ALA A 249 4.08 -4.77 6.69
CA ALA A 249 4.96 -4.46 7.82
C ALA A 249 5.66 -3.09 7.66
N GLY A 250 6.04 -2.72 6.43
CA GLY A 250 6.54 -1.38 6.10
C GLY A 250 7.80 -1.00 6.88
N ILE A 251 8.74 -1.95 7.04
CA ILE A 251 9.97 -1.80 7.82
C ILE A 251 10.80 -0.62 7.32
N GLY A 252 11.09 -0.58 6.02
CA GLY A 252 11.88 0.51 5.41
C GLY A 252 11.25 1.89 5.64
N PHE A 253 9.93 2.01 5.47
CA PHE A 253 9.21 3.26 5.75
C PHE A 253 9.26 3.66 7.23
N SER A 254 9.16 2.70 8.14
CA SER A 254 9.27 2.95 9.58
C SER A 254 10.68 3.35 9.96
N THR A 255 11.70 2.73 9.35
CA THR A 255 13.12 3.08 9.56
C THR A 255 13.40 4.49 9.10
N ALA A 256 13.03 4.86 7.87
CA ALA A 256 13.20 6.21 7.34
C ALA A 256 12.46 7.28 8.18
N ALA A 257 11.24 6.95 8.63
CA ALA A 257 10.45 7.86 9.48
C ALA A 257 11.08 8.01 10.88
N LEU A 258 11.67 6.96 11.44
CA LEU A 258 12.37 7.02 12.73
C LEU A 258 13.66 7.84 12.63
N GLU A 259 14.44 7.67 11.57
CA GLU A 259 15.64 8.51 11.30
C GLU A 259 15.28 9.98 11.21
N ARG A 260 14.21 10.30 10.48
CA ARG A 260 13.69 11.67 10.41
C ARG A 260 13.24 12.19 11.77
N LEU A 261 12.54 11.39 12.58
CA LEU A 261 12.13 11.78 13.93
C LEU A 261 13.34 12.09 14.80
N ARG A 262 14.42 11.31 14.72
CA ARG A 262 15.67 11.56 15.44
C ARG A 262 16.32 12.88 15.01
N ALA A 263 16.38 13.13 13.70
CA ALA A 263 16.93 14.38 13.17
C ALA A 263 16.14 15.61 13.67
N VAL A 264 14.81 15.54 13.64
CA VAL A 264 13.93 16.59 14.17
C VAL A 264 14.12 16.76 15.67
N ALA A 265 14.17 15.69 16.45
CA ALA A 265 14.35 15.78 17.90
C ALA A 265 15.71 16.37 18.31
N ALA A 266 16.74 16.20 17.47
CA ALA A 266 18.05 16.82 17.69
C ALA A 266 18.05 18.34 17.38
N GLN A 267 17.15 18.82 16.51
CA GLN A 267 17.09 20.23 16.10
C GLN A 267 16.08 21.05 16.92
N VAL A 268 14.92 20.46 17.21
CA VAL A 268 13.88 21.14 17.99
C VAL A 268 14.30 21.24 19.45
N THR A 269 14.13 22.42 20.05
CA THR A 269 14.52 22.65 21.44
C THR A 269 13.32 22.72 22.38
N LYS A 270 13.52 22.23 23.60
CA LYS A 270 12.60 22.39 24.73
C LYS A 270 13.40 22.91 25.92
N ASN A 271 13.00 24.06 26.47
CA ASN A 271 13.72 24.73 27.57
C ASN A 271 15.21 24.97 27.26
N GLY A 272 15.53 25.35 26.03
CA GLY A 272 16.90 25.67 25.59
C GLY A 272 17.81 24.46 25.34
N ARG A 273 17.28 23.22 25.37
CA ARG A 273 18.02 22.00 25.07
C ARG A 273 17.35 21.23 23.93
N PRO A 274 18.09 20.46 23.11
CA PRO A 274 17.52 19.57 22.15
C PRO A 274 16.46 18.65 22.77
N LEU A 275 15.36 18.44 22.07
CA LEU A 275 14.31 17.52 22.53
C LEU A 275 14.83 16.08 22.68
N ALA A 276 15.85 15.70 21.91
CA ALA A 276 16.55 14.42 22.03
C ALA A 276 17.17 14.21 23.43
N ASP A 277 17.49 15.29 24.16
CA ASP A 277 18.06 15.25 25.51
C ASP A 277 16.98 15.16 26.63
N ASP A 278 15.68 15.29 26.26
CA ASP A 278 14.58 15.05 27.22
C ASP A 278 14.48 13.56 27.48
N PRO A 279 14.72 13.09 28.71
CA PRO A 279 14.81 11.64 28.99
C PRO A 279 13.51 10.90 28.73
N PHE A 280 12.35 11.55 28.86
CA PHE A 280 11.05 10.92 28.59
C PHE A 280 10.82 10.79 27.08
N PHE A 281 11.22 11.79 26.29
CA PHE A 281 11.11 11.73 24.84
C PHE A 281 12.10 10.73 24.24
N ALA A 282 13.35 10.75 24.70
CA ALA A 282 14.40 9.82 24.29
C ALA A 282 14.01 8.35 24.59
N ALA A 283 13.45 8.09 25.79
CA ALA A 283 12.98 6.74 26.14
C ALA A 283 11.86 6.25 25.21
N ARG A 284 10.97 7.12 24.73
CA ARG A 284 9.93 6.74 23.76
C ARG A 284 10.51 6.44 22.38
N ILE A 285 11.49 7.22 21.91
CA ILE A 285 12.21 6.92 20.67
C ILE A 285 12.91 5.56 20.78
N ALA A 286 13.65 5.32 21.87
CA ALA A 286 14.35 4.06 22.10
C ALA A 286 13.39 2.85 22.12
N ARG A 287 12.21 3.00 22.71
CA ARG A 287 11.18 1.95 22.69
C ARG A 287 10.72 1.62 21.28
N VAL A 288 10.44 2.64 20.47
CA VAL A 288 10.04 2.45 19.07
C VAL A 288 11.14 1.75 18.30
N GLU A 289 12.40 2.11 18.52
CA GLU A 289 13.57 1.49 17.90
C GLU A 289 13.68 0.00 18.25
N ILE A 290 13.54 -0.36 19.52
CA ILE A 290 13.55 -1.75 19.98
C ILE A 290 12.41 -2.54 19.31
N GLU A 291 11.20 -1.97 19.26
CA GLU A 291 10.05 -2.64 18.61
C GLU A 291 10.25 -2.79 17.09
N LEU A 292 10.85 -1.81 16.44
CA LEU A 292 11.16 -1.86 14.99
C LEU A 292 12.23 -2.93 14.71
N GLU A 293 13.27 -3.03 15.54
CA GLU A 293 14.31 -4.05 15.39
C GLU A 293 13.76 -5.47 15.62
N ASN A 294 12.91 -5.64 16.62
CA ASN A 294 12.20 -6.90 16.84
C ASN A 294 11.33 -7.29 15.63
N MET A 295 10.63 -6.31 15.04
CA MET A 295 9.83 -6.53 13.86
C MET A 295 10.70 -6.87 12.64
N ARG A 296 11.84 -6.19 12.44
CA ARG A 296 12.82 -6.47 11.38
C ARG A 296 13.34 -7.89 11.48
N THR A 297 13.80 -8.29 12.67
CA THR A 297 14.31 -9.64 12.93
C THR A 297 13.24 -10.71 12.68
N THR A 298 12.01 -10.48 13.11
CA THR A 298 10.89 -11.40 12.86
C THR A 298 10.59 -11.51 11.37
N ASN A 299 10.59 -10.40 10.64
CA ASN A 299 10.38 -10.40 9.20
C ASN A 299 11.47 -11.15 8.46
N LEU A 300 12.75 -10.96 8.81
CA LEU A 300 13.87 -11.71 8.22
C LEU A 300 13.74 -13.22 8.45
N ARG A 301 13.25 -13.64 9.62
CA ARG A 301 12.96 -15.05 9.90
C ARG A 301 11.87 -15.61 8.99
N VAL A 302 10.78 -14.83 8.79
CA VAL A 302 9.70 -15.22 7.86
C VAL A 302 10.23 -15.33 6.43
N LEU A 303 11.04 -14.35 5.99
CA LEU A 303 11.65 -14.36 4.66
C LEU A 303 12.57 -15.57 4.46
N ALA A 304 13.41 -15.89 5.45
CA ALA A 304 14.30 -17.06 5.40
C ALA A 304 13.48 -18.38 5.34
N ALA A 305 12.39 -18.48 6.08
CA ALA A 305 11.49 -19.64 6.03
C ALA A 305 10.83 -19.79 4.64
N VAL A 306 10.36 -18.69 4.06
CA VAL A 306 9.76 -18.68 2.70
C VAL A 306 10.79 -19.03 1.64
N ALA A 307 12.04 -18.51 1.74
CA ALA A 307 13.13 -18.85 0.84
C ALA A 307 13.46 -20.34 0.88
N GLY A 308 13.29 -21.00 2.05
CA GLY A 308 13.41 -22.43 2.23
C GLY A 308 12.19 -23.27 1.79
N GLY A 309 11.21 -22.65 1.11
CA GLY A 309 10.01 -23.34 0.63
C GLY A 309 8.84 -23.38 1.64
N GLY A 310 8.96 -22.71 2.77
CA GLY A 310 7.88 -22.57 3.75
C GLY A 310 6.78 -21.62 3.30
N VAL A 311 5.63 -21.67 3.95
CA VAL A 311 4.49 -20.78 3.74
C VAL A 311 4.43 -19.78 4.91
N PRO A 312 4.18 -18.48 4.66
CA PRO A 312 3.99 -17.51 5.73
C PRO A 312 2.86 -17.92 6.67
N GLY A 313 3.13 -17.96 7.97
CA GLY A 313 2.19 -18.33 9.02
C GLY A 313 1.46 -17.13 9.64
N ALA A 314 1.05 -17.31 10.90
CA ALA A 314 0.39 -16.29 11.70
C ALA A 314 1.27 -15.06 11.96
N GLU A 315 2.59 -15.19 11.79
CA GLU A 315 3.58 -14.12 11.91
C GLU A 315 3.28 -12.94 10.99
N SER A 316 2.74 -13.20 9.78
CA SER A 316 2.34 -12.14 8.85
C SER A 316 1.26 -11.23 9.47
N SER A 317 0.30 -11.80 10.18
CA SER A 317 -0.72 -11.03 10.91
C SER A 317 -0.13 -10.25 12.09
N MET A 318 0.83 -10.84 12.81
CA MET A 318 1.55 -10.16 13.89
C MET A 318 2.39 -8.99 13.35
N LEU A 319 3.12 -9.19 12.25
CA LEU A 319 3.90 -8.13 11.59
C LEU A 319 3.01 -6.97 11.15
N LYS A 320 1.81 -7.24 10.62
CA LYS A 320 0.84 -6.18 10.28
C LYS A 320 0.42 -5.39 11.52
N ILE A 321 0.05 -6.04 12.61
CA ILE A 321 -0.36 -5.36 13.85
C ILE A 321 0.79 -4.48 14.36
N ARG A 322 2.00 -5.03 14.49
CA ARG A 322 3.16 -4.31 15.02
C ARG A 322 3.60 -3.17 14.11
N GLY A 323 3.67 -3.40 12.78
CA GLY A 323 4.01 -2.37 11.81
C GLY A 323 3.07 -1.17 11.87
N THR A 324 1.75 -1.40 12.02
CA THR A 324 0.78 -0.30 12.15
C THR A 324 0.96 0.46 13.47
N GLN A 325 1.21 -0.23 14.59
CA GLN A 325 1.44 0.40 15.89
C GLN A 325 2.71 1.24 15.90
N ILE A 326 3.83 0.71 15.37
CA ILE A 326 5.11 1.42 15.26
C ILE A 326 4.95 2.69 14.42
N ARG A 327 4.34 2.61 13.24
CA ARG A 327 4.12 3.78 12.38
C ARG A 327 3.22 4.83 13.03
N GLN A 328 2.18 4.40 13.73
CA GLN A 328 1.30 5.29 14.46
C GLN A 328 2.03 6.00 15.61
N GLU A 329 2.92 5.31 16.32
CA GLU A 329 3.71 5.89 17.39
C GLU A 329 4.77 6.88 16.84
N ILE A 330 5.47 6.53 15.75
CA ILE A 330 6.44 7.43 15.11
C ILE A 330 5.75 8.75 14.70
N THR A 331 4.59 8.68 14.06
CA THR A 331 3.85 9.88 13.65
C THR A 331 3.30 10.68 14.84
N ALA A 332 2.92 10.00 15.93
CA ALA A 332 2.52 10.65 17.17
C ALA A 332 3.69 11.40 17.83
N LEU A 333 4.89 10.79 17.83
CA LEU A 333 6.11 11.42 18.34
C LEU A 333 6.55 12.60 17.45
N MET A 334 6.48 12.46 16.13
CA MET A 334 6.79 13.55 15.19
C MET A 334 5.88 14.76 15.44
N ARG A 335 4.57 14.57 15.54
CA ARG A 335 3.61 15.63 15.86
C ARG A 335 3.93 16.30 17.20
N ARG A 336 4.32 15.51 18.21
CA ARG A 336 4.72 16.05 19.53
C ARG A 336 6.04 16.82 19.47
N ALA A 337 7.01 16.37 18.68
CA ALA A 337 8.27 17.08 18.48
C ALA A 337 8.04 18.46 17.85
N MET A 338 7.13 18.54 16.87
CA MET A 338 6.76 19.82 16.25
C MET A 338 5.96 20.75 17.19
N GLY A 339 5.32 20.22 18.24
CA GLY A 339 4.60 21.01 19.24
C GLY A 339 3.53 21.92 18.63
N PRO A 340 3.58 23.26 18.93
CA PRO A 340 2.59 24.20 18.39
C PRO A 340 2.64 24.31 16.85
N TYR A 341 3.77 24.07 16.22
CA TYR A 341 3.92 24.13 14.76
C TYR A 341 3.17 23.03 14.01
N ALA A 342 2.75 21.97 14.69
CA ALA A 342 1.90 20.93 14.12
C ALA A 342 0.40 21.18 14.30
N GLN A 343 -0.02 22.39 14.75
CA GLN A 343 -1.45 22.70 14.94
C GLN A 343 -2.08 23.42 13.76
N PRO A 344 -1.40 24.38 13.08
CA PRO A 344 -1.97 25.02 11.91
C PRO A 344 -2.21 24.00 10.80
N PHE A 345 -3.37 24.09 10.16
CA PHE A 345 -3.68 23.35 8.93
C PHE A 345 -3.67 24.35 7.78
N VAL A 346 -2.65 24.30 6.96
CA VAL A 346 -2.50 25.07 5.73
C VAL A 346 -2.33 24.07 4.61
N GLU A 347 -3.39 23.87 3.86
CA GLU A 347 -3.44 22.81 2.83
C GLU A 347 -2.39 23.02 1.76
N GLU A 348 -2.17 24.27 1.35
CA GLU A 348 -1.21 24.65 0.32
C GLU A 348 0.24 24.37 0.75
N ALA A 349 0.53 24.38 2.05
CA ALA A 349 1.88 24.08 2.56
C ALA A 349 2.28 22.60 2.42
N LEU A 350 1.38 21.76 1.93
CA LEU A 350 1.66 20.37 1.56
C LEU A 350 2.12 20.24 0.11
N ASP A 351 1.99 21.30 -0.68
CA ASP A 351 2.49 21.35 -2.05
C ASP A 351 3.98 21.74 -2.05
N ALA A 352 4.76 21.14 -2.95
CA ALA A 352 6.21 21.32 -2.96
C ALA A 352 6.66 22.69 -3.48
N ASP A 353 5.77 23.42 -4.12
CA ASP A 353 5.94 24.76 -4.68
C ASP A 353 5.32 25.85 -3.80
N TYR A 354 4.89 25.51 -2.59
CA TYR A 354 4.42 26.50 -1.61
C TYR A 354 5.50 27.56 -1.34
N ASP A 355 5.16 28.82 -1.59
CA ASP A 355 6.03 29.99 -1.45
C ASP A 355 5.62 30.93 -0.30
N GLY A 356 4.65 30.50 0.53
CA GLY A 356 4.19 31.24 1.69
C GLY A 356 5.17 31.17 2.88
N GLU A 357 4.78 31.82 4.00
CA GLU A 357 5.58 31.82 5.22
C GLU A 357 5.77 30.40 5.77
N PRO A 358 7.00 30.02 6.19
CA PRO A 358 7.26 28.74 6.82
C PRO A 358 6.42 28.58 8.10
N LEU A 359 5.71 27.46 8.23
CA LEU A 359 4.86 27.15 9.39
C LEU A 359 5.65 26.73 10.63
N GLY A 360 6.97 26.55 10.52
CA GLY A 360 7.85 26.06 11.57
C GLY A 360 9.06 25.31 11.03
N PRO A 361 9.67 24.41 11.82
CA PRO A 361 10.76 23.55 11.35
C PRO A 361 10.33 22.68 10.16
N ASP A 362 11.31 22.20 9.39
CA ASP A 362 11.08 21.34 8.23
C ASP A 362 10.17 20.14 8.58
N GLY A 363 9.05 20.03 7.86
CA GLY A 363 8.05 19.01 8.05
C GLY A 363 6.98 19.31 9.10
N ALA A 364 6.94 20.52 9.66
CA ALA A 364 5.89 20.93 10.57
C ALA A 364 4.50 20.85 9.89
N ALA A 365 4.38 21.38 8.67
CA ALA A 365 3.14 21.38 7.89
C ALA A 365 2.53 19.96 7.72
N SER A 366 3.37 18.96 7.47
CA SER A 366 2.91 17.58 7.24
C SER A 366 2.75 16.72 8.50
N ALA A 367 3.21 17.21 9.69
CA ALA A 367 3.30 16.38 10.89
C ALA A 367 1.94 15.95 11.45
N ALA A 368 0.99 16.89 11.56
CA ALA A 368 -0.36 16.59 12.03
C ALA A 368 -1.13 15.75 11.00
N GLN A 369 -1.00 16.11 9.73
CA GLN A 369 -1.63 15.40 8.64
C GLN A 369 -1.18 13.92 8.59
N GLN A 370 0.12 13.65 8.62
CA GLN A 370 0.64 12.28 8.66
C GLN A 370 0.15 11.53 9.90
N TYR A 371 0.06 12.20 11.07
CA TYR A 371 -0.51 11.60 12.26
C TYR A 371 -1.95 11.15 12.03
N PHE A 372 -2.81 11.99 11.46
CA PHE A 372 -4.20 11.66 11.19
C PHE A 372 -4.33 10.59 10.10
N ASN A 373 -3.60 10.74 8.98
CA ASN A 373 -3.60 9.77 7.90
C ASN A 373 -3.23 8.36 8.39
N ASN A 374 -2.23 8.24 9.26
CA ASN A 374 -1.78 6.93 9.74
C ASN A 374 -2.76 6.26 10.72
N ARG A 375 -3.85 6.93 11.21
CA ARG A 375 -4.87 6.26 12.05
C ARG A 375 -5.59 5.14 11.30
N LYS A 376 -5.76 5.25 9.99
CA LYS A 376 -6.39 4.22 9.15
C LYS A 376 -5.57 2.93 8.99
N LEU A 377 -4.26 2.95 9.28
CA LEU A 377 -3.38 1.77 9.15
C LEU A 377 -3.85 0.56 9.96
N SER A 378 -4.46 0.78 11.13
CA SER A 378 -5.00 -0.29 11.96
C SER A 378 -6.37 -0.81 11.48
N ILE A 379 -6.95 -0.18 10.44
CA ILE A 379 -8.28 -0.50 9.92
C ILE A 379 -8.18 -1.25 8.60
N PHE A 380 -7.49 -0.69 7.59
CA PHE A 380 -7.42 -1.29 6.26
C PHE A 380 -6.47 -2.52 6.19
N GLY A 381 -6.55 -3.29 5.11
CA GLY A 381 -5.74 -4.51 4.92
C GLY A 381 -6.07 -5.60 5.96
N GLY A 382 -7.34 -5.66 6.39
CA GLY A 382 -7.80 -6.40 7.55
C GLY A 382 -7.46 -5.67 8.86
N SER A 383 -8.49 -5.27 9.63
CA SER A 383 -8.28 -4.54 10.89
C SER A 383 -7.39 -5.32 11.85
N ASN A 384 -6.78 -4.61 12.82
CA ASN A 384 -5.94 -5.28 13.82
C ASN A 384 -6.72 -6.36 14.59
N GLU A 385 -8.04 -6.19 14.76
CA GLU A 385 -8.95 -7.16 15.36
C GLU A 385 -9.09 -8.41 14.49
N ILE A 386 -9.27 -8.23 13.17
CA ILE A 386 -9.31 -9.35 12.22
C ILE A 386 -7.96 -10.09 12.20
N GLN A 387 -6.83 -9.37 12.26
CA GLN A 387 -5.51 -10.01 12.34
C GLN A 387 -5.34 -10.83 13.64
N LYS A 388 -5.83 -10.31 14.77
CA LYS A 388 -5.84 -11.07 16.05
C LYS A 388 -6.72 -12.33 15.94
N ASN A 389 -7.90 -12.23 15.30
CA ASN A 389 -8.75 -13.40 15.07
C ASN A 389 -8.08 -14.45 14.17
N ILE A 390 -7.31 -14.03 13.14
CA ILE A 390 -6.54 -14.95 12.31
C ILE A 390 -5.48 -15.66 13.15
N ILE A 391 -4.73 -14.93 13.99
CA ILE A 391 -3.74 -15.52 14.89
C ILE A 391 -4.40 -16.52 15.84
N ALA A 392 -5.51 -16.14 16.48
CA ALA A 392 -6.24 -17.01 17.40
C ALA A 392 -6.68 -18.33 16.74
N LYS A 393 -7.25 -18.24 15.52
CA LYS A 393 -7.65 -19.44 14.76
C LYS A 393 -6.47 -20.31 14.36
N MET A 394 -5.38 -19.71 13.87
CA MET A 394 -4.22 -20.48 13.39
C MET A 394 -3.38 -21.08 14.50
N MET A 395 -3.25 -20.40 15.63
CA MET A 395 -2.35 -20.81 16.72
C MET A 395 -3.07 -21.54 17.87
N LEU A 396 -4.32 -21.18 18.14
CA LEU A 396 -5.07 -21.70 19.29
C LEU A 396 -6.24 -22.60 18.87
N GLY A 397 -6.59 -22.67 17.59
CA GLY A 397 -7.72 -23.45 17.09
C GLY A 397 -9.11 -22.89 17.48
N LEU A 398 -9.18 -21.62 17.87
CA LEU A 398 -10.41 -20.94 18.36
C LEU A 398 -11.28 -20.44 17.19
#